data_ab8c37a4d1c6e81efdb2be0dde5d056d
#
_entry.id   ab8c37a4d1c6e81efdb2be0dde5d056d
#
_cell.length_a   1.000
_cell.length_b   1.000
_cell.length_c   1.000
_cell.angle_alpha   90.00
_cell.angle_beta   90.00
_cell.angle_gamma   90.00
#
_symmetry.space_group_name_H-M   'P 1'
#
loop_
_entity.id
_entity.type
_entity.pdbx_description
1 polymer ?
#
loop_
_entity_poly.entity_id
_entity_poly.type
_entity_poly.pdbx_seq_one_letter_code
_entity_poly.pdbx_strand_id
1 'polypeptide(L)'
;MKLRFFSDKPRLVFFLCYTLLYILAVQAAAFVLPFVIALLFAVVMKPLFDTLKGRFRFRSSFAATAITLLIFGALFAVIGFLLFLVVRQAVSLLSDNRDLIAEYIRSPELFDMLRENLLSGGLLTAASSVVKTLFQAVPVAVTFVVITFSMTVFFMHHLGDLRDRLLKRAGEYRSLLGRVFHIAYALVRTFIRSYLILYAVTFVEAVFIFYLTGVEYPLAFAFITAVADILPVLGPGIVYVPFAILFILQKNYIGGIFLLLYFLFTVVLRQILEPRIVSDSVKVNPLVVLTAIYFSVVSMNIWVLFYVVSVFMAFRVLNQAGVFEKG
;
A
#
# COMPACT_ATOMS: atom_id res chain seq x y z
N MET A 1 6.75 17.78 41.08
CA MET A 1 8.08 17.84 40.47
C MET A 1 7.88 17.85 38.96
N LYS A 2 7.77 19.05 38.34
CA LYS A 2 7.60 19.18 36.87
C LYS A 2 8.90 18.68 36.22
N LEU A 3 8.77 17.74 35.29
CA LEU A 3 9.87 17.22 34.50
C LEU A 3 10.46 18.35 33.60
N ARG A 4 11.20 19.26 34.19
CA ARG A 4 11.89 20.38 33.52
C ARG A 4 12.89 19.90 32.45
N PHE A 5 13.35 18.65 32.54
CA PHE A 5 14.29 18.07 31.58
C PHE A 5 13.76 18.00 30.13
N PHE A 6 12.43 17.99 29.97
CA PHE A 6 11.80 17.94 28.65
C PHE A 6 11.43 19.29 28.06
N SER A 7 11.51 20.38 28.87
CA SER A 7 11.16 21.73 28.44
C SER A 7 12.16 22.30 27.41
N ASP A 8 13.43 21.91 27.52
CA ASP A 8 14.51 22.57 26.77
C ASP A 8 14.86 21.86 25.43
N LYS A 9 14.26 20.69 25.16
CA LYS A 9 14.51 19.92 23.94
C LYS A 9 13.23 19.29 23.36
N PRO A 10 12.28 20.10 22.89
CA PRO A 10 10.98 19.59 22.41
C PRO A 10 11.11 18.58 21.24
N ARG A 11 12.14 18.73 20.42
CA ARG A 11 12.42 17.81 19.31
C ARG A 11 12.83 16.42 19.80
N LEU A 12 13.68 16.35 20.82
CA LEU A 12 14.16 15.08 21.40
C LEU A 12 12.99 14.33 22.06
N VAL A 13 12.15 15.05 22.79
CA VAL A 13 10.92 14.49 23.40
C VAL A 13 10.00 13.90 22.32
N PHE A 14 9.81 14.64 21.23
CA PHE A 14 9.02 14.16 20.10
C PHE A 14 9.56 12.82 19.57
N PHE A 15 10.87 12.73 19.25
CA PHE A 15 11.46 11.50 18.72
C PHE A 15 11.33 10.34 19.69
N LEU A 16 11.57 10.53 20.96
CA LEU A 16 11.45 9.48 21.98
C LEU A 16 10.00 8.99 22.12
N CYS A 17 9.05 9.91 22.27
CA CYS A 17 7.63 9.57 22.40
C CYS A 17 7.10 8.91 21.13
N TYR A 18 7.49 9.42 19.95
CA TYR A 18 7.08 8.84 18.66
C TYR A 18 7.63 7.43 18.49
N THR A 19 8.92 7.21 18.78
CA THR A 19 9.55 5.89 18.68
C THR A 19 8.89 4.89 19.61
N LEU A 20 8.64 5.26 20.86
CA LEU A 20 7.95 4.39 21.81
C LEU A 20 6.53 4.03 21.32
N LEU A 21 5.78 5.02 20.89
CA LEU A 21 4.42 4.83 20.36
C LEU A 21 4.44 3.96 19.10
N TYR A 22 5.43 4.15 18.23
CA TYR A 22 5.58 3.34 17.02
C TYR A 22 5.90 1.89 17.34
N ILE A 23 6.82 1.61 18.27
CA ILE A 23 7.15 0.24 18.71
C ILE A 23 5.89 -0.44 19.26
N LEU A 24 5.14 0.24 20.11
CA LEU A 24 3.87 -0.28 20.64
C LEU A 24 2.85 -0.54 19.52
N ALA A 25 2.75 0.35 18.55
CA ALA A 25 1.84 0.19 17.41
C ALA A 25 2.25 -0.98 16.52
N VAL A 26 3.54 -1.21 16.30
CA VAL A 26 4.05 -2.37 15.53
C VAL A 26 3.78 -3.68 16.26
N GLN A 27 4.00 -3.75 17.58
CA GLN A 27 3.66 -4.93 18.38
C GLN A 27 2.16 -5.23 18.37
N ALA A 28 1.34 -4.18 18.33
CA ALA A 28 -0.11 -4.29 18.22
C ALA A 28 -0.62 -4.23 16.77
N ALA A 29 0.25 -4.36 15.76
CA ALA A 29 -0.10 -4.09 14.36
C ALA A 29 -1.29 -4.90 13.87
N ALA A 30 -1.39 -6.17 14.24
CA ALA A 30 -2.53 -7.02 13.87
C ALA A 30 -3.89 -6.44 14.31
N PHE A 31 -3.90 -5.72 15.45
CA PHE A 31 -5.11 -5.10 16.00
C PHE A 31 -5.30 -3.66 15.53
N VAL A 32 -4.22 -2.92 15.31
CA VAL A 32 -4.24 -1.49 15.00
C VAL A 32 -4.42 -1.23 13.50
N LEU A 33 -3.88 -2.11 12.65
CA LEU A 33 -3.86 -1.95 11.19
C LEU A 33 -5.26 -1.73 10.57
N PRO A 34 -6.33 -2.50 10.92
CA PRO A 34 -7.65 -2.27 10.37
C PRO A 34 -8.21 -0.89 10.71
N PHE A 35 -7.90 -0.33 11.88
CA PHE A 35 -8.33 1.02 12.27
C PHE A 35 -7.58 2.12 11.51
N VAL A 36 -6.28 1.94 11.29
CA VAL A 36 -5.47 2.89 10.50
C VAL A 36 -5.95 2.91 9.05
N ILE A 37 -6.16 1.73 8.47
CA ILE A 37 -6.69 1.61 7.10
C ILE A 37 -8.10 2.20 7.01
N ALA A 38 -8.96 1.93 8.00
CA ALA A 38 -10.30 2.50 8.07
C ALA A 38 -10.29 4.04 8.13
N LEU A 39 -9.35 4.62 8.89
CA LEU A 39 -9.18 6.06 8.96
C LEU A 39 -8.73 6.64 7.61
N LEU A 40 -7.76 6.01 6.93
CA LEU A 40 -7.34 6.41 5.60
C LEU A 40 -8.49 6.36 4.59
N PHE A 41 -9.26 5.28 4.57
CA PHE A 41 -10.45 5.17 3.73
C PHE A 41 -11.50 6.22 4.08
N ALA A 42 -11.73 6.51 5.35
CA ALA A 42 -12.66 7.55 5.77
C ALA A 42 -12.23 8.94 5.26
N VAL A 43 -10.93 9.26 5.29
CA VAL A 43 -10.39 10.52 4.75
C VAL A 43 -10.63 10.63 3.25
N VAL A 44 -10.48 9.53 2.50
CA VAL A 44 -10.69 9.48 1.04
C VAL A 44 -12.17 9.56 0.69
N MET A 45 -13.01 8.79 1.40
CA MET A 45 -14.44 8.66 1.09
C MET A 45 -15.28 9.83 1.61
N LYS A 46 -14.82 10.52 2.64
CA LYS A 46 -15.55 11.64 3.24
C LYS A 46 -15.99 12.72 2.24
N PRO A 47 -15.15 13.23 1.32
CA PRO A 47 -15.60 14.22 0.33
C PRO A 47 -16.68 13.67 -0.61
N LEU A 48 -16.59 12.38 -0.97
CA LEU A 48 -17.64 11.71 -1.77
C LEU A 48 -18.95 11.62 -0.98
N PHE A 49 -18.87 11.19 0.27
CA PHE A 49 -20.00 11.10 1.19
C PHE A 49 -20.68 12.48 1.39
N ASP A 50 -19.89 13.53 1.65
CA ASP A 50 -20.40 14.89 1.86
C ASP A 50 -21.05 15.43 0.58
N THR A 51 -20.51 15.14 -0.61
CA THR A 51 -21.08 15.49 -1.91
C THR A 51 -22.40 14.78 -2.15
N LEU A 52 -22.47 13.47 -1.88
CA LEU A 52 -23.71 12.70 -2.03
C LEU A 52 -24.79 13.19 -1.07
N LYS A 53 -24.42 13.46 0.18
CA LYS A 53 -25.36 14.00 1.18
C LYS A 53 -25.89 15.37 0.79
N GLY A 54 -25.05 16.25 0.22
CA GLY A 54 -25.44 17.60 -0.21
C GLY A 54 -26.27 17.62 -1.50
N ARG A 55 -25.87 16.82 -2.52
CA ARG A 55 -26.47 16.87 -3.86
C ARG A 55 -27.84 16.18 -3.94
N PHE A 56 -28.02 15.10 -3.22
CA PHE A 56 -29.25 14.30 -3.30
C PHE A 56 -30.28 14.65 -2.23
N ARG A 57 -30.06 15.69 -1.38
CA ARG A 57 -30.99 16.06 -0.31
C ARG A 57 -31.54 14.86 0.46
N PHE A 58 -30.69 13.79 0.61
CA PHE A 58 -31.12 12.64 1.37
C PHE A 58 -31.47 13.07 2.80
N ARG A 59 -32.74 13.00 3.12
CA ARG A 59 -33.32 13.31 4.44
C ARG A 59 -32.74 12.43 5.53
N SER A 60 -32.09 11.34 5.15
CA SER A 60 -31.47 10.34 6.02
C SER A 60 -29.98 10.19 5.67
N SER A 61 -29.11 10.37 6.67
CA SER A 61 -27.69 10.01 6.63
C SER A 61 -27.49 8.54 6.22
N PHE A 62 -28.50 7.70 6.43
CA PHE A 62 -28.51 6.27 6.10
C PHE A 62 -28.33 6.00 4.60
N ALA A 63 -29.02 6.75 3.72
CA ALA A 63 -28.90 6.53 2.29
C ALA A 63 -27.50 6.86 1.75
N ALA A 64 -26.88 7.96 2.22
CA ALA A 64 -25.50 8.29 1.85
C ALA A 64 -24.52 7.22 2.35
N THR A 65 -24.73 6.70 3.55
CA THR A 65 -23.95 5.60 4.09
C THR A 65 -24.12 4.34 3.24
N ALA A 66 -25.34 3.95 2.91
CA ALA A 66 -25.63 2.77 2.10
C ALA A 66 -24.95 2.85 0.71
N ILE A 67 -24.99 4.00 0.04
CA ILE A 67 -24.33 4.20 -1.25
C ILE A 67 -22.80 4.08 -1.08
N THR A 68 -22.22 4.69 -0.06
CA THR A 68 -20.77 4.59 0.20
C THR A 68 -20.37 3.14 0.50
N LEU A 69 -21.22 2.41 1.23
CA LEU A 69 -21.08 0.99 1.51
C LEU A 69 -21.09 0.16 0.22
N LEU A 70 -22.03 0.43 -0.68
CA LEU A 70 -22.11 -0.27 -1.97
C LEU A 70 -20.86 -0.01 -2.82
N ILE A 71 -20.37 1.23 -2.88
CA ILE A 71 -19.15 1.58 -3.62
C ILE A 71 -17.95 0.85 -3.02
N PHE A 72 -17.84 0.82 -1.69
CA PHE A 72 -16.76 0.14 -0.99
C PHE A 72 -16.82 -1.38 -1.18
N GLY A 73 -18.01 -1.96 -1.05
CA GLY A 73 -18.25 -3.39 -1.29
C GLY A 73 -17.95 -3.77 -2.74
N ALA A 74 -18.36 -2.97 -3.71
CA ALA A 74 -18.05 -3.18 -5.13
C ALA A 74 -16.53 -3.11 -5.39
N LEU A 75 -15.83 -2.14 -4.78
CA LEU A 75 -14.38 -2.04 -4.89
C LEU A 75 -13.68 -3.30 -4.34
N PHE A 76 -14.07 -3.78 -3.16
CA PHE A 76 -13.51 -5.00 -2.59
C PHE A 76 -13.87 -6.25 -3.40
N ALA A 77 -15.09 -6.33 -3.94
CA ALA A 77 -15.47 -7.42 -4.83
C ALA A 77 -14.62 -7.46 -6.11
N VAL A 78 -14.36 -6.30 -6.72
CA VAL A 78 -13.48 -6.19 -7.89
C VAL A 78 -12.05 -6.60 -7.53
N ILE A 79 -11.50 -6.11 -6.42
CA ILE A 79 -10.16 -6.48 -5.96
C ILE A 79 -10.08 -7.99 -5.70
N GLY A 80 -11.04 -8.55 -4.98
CA GLY A 80 -11.11 -10.00 -4.70
C GLY A 80 -11.21 -10.84 -5.97
N PHE A 81 -12.02 -10.40 -6.93
CA PHE A 81 -12.14 -11.05 -8.22
C PHE A 81 -10.85 -10.99 -9.04
N LEU A 82 -10.18 -9.83 -9.08
CA LEU A 82 -8.88 -9.70 -9.75
C LEU A 82 -7.81 -10.57 -9.10
N LEU A 83 -7.75 -10.63 -7.78
CA LEU A 83 -6.83 -11.52 -7.06
C LEU A 83 -7.14 -12.99 -7.34
N PHE A 84 -8.42 -13.38 -7.41
CA PHE A 84 -8.82 -14.74 -7.80
C PHE A 84 -8.32 -15.08 -9.21
N LEU A 85 -8.49 -14.17 -10.19
CA LEU A 85 -7.98 -14.36 -11.54
C LEU A 85 -6.46 -14.54 -11.56
N VAL A 86 -5.74 -13.77 -10.77
CA VAL A 86 -4.29 -13.87 -10.62
C VAL A 86 -3.86 -15.24 -10.10
N VAL A 87 -4.46 -15.69 -8.99
CA VAL A 87 -4.14 -17.01 -8.42
C VAL A 87 -4.42 -18.11 -9.45
N ARG A 88 -5.56 -18.05 -10.12
CA ARG A 88 -5.92 -18.99 -11.18
C ARG A 88 -4.89 -19.02 -12.30
N GLN A 89 -4.47 -17.84 -12.78
CA GLN A 89 -3.47 -17.72 -13.84
C GLN A 89 -2.08 -18.18 -13.39
N ALA A 90 -1.65 -17.82 -12.18
CA ALA A 90 -0.36 -18.29 -11.66
C ALA A 90 -0.31 -19.83 -11.59
N VAL A 91 -1.41 -20.46 -11.17
CA VAL A 91 -1.53 -21.92 -11.15
C VAL A 91 -1.50 -22.49 -12.57
N SER A 92 -2.23 -21.91 -13.53
CA SER A 92 -2.22 -22.33 -14.94
C SER A 92 -0.82 -22.20 -15.54
N LEU A 93 -0.16 -21.04 -15.39
CA LEU A 93 1.19 -20.84 -15.90
C LEU A 93 2.21 -21.86 -15.35
N LEU A 94 2.10 -22.19 -14.07
CA LEU A 94 2.96 -23.20 -13.45
C LEU A 94 2.65 -24.62 -13.99
N SER A 95 1.37 -24.94 -14.23
CA SER A 95 0.97 -26.24 -14.75
C SER A 95 1.35 -26.42 -16.23
N ASP A 96 1.10 -25.39 -17.04
CA ASP A 96 1.30 -25.46 -18.51
C ASP A 96 2.79 -25.41 -18.90
N ASN A 97 3.63 -24.79 -18.07
CA ASN A 97 5.07 -24.71 -18.27
C ASN A 97 5.86 -25.70 -17.41
N ARG A 98 5.19 -26.68 -16.79
CA ARG A 98 5.85 -27.63 -15.87
C ARG A 98 7.01 -28.37 -16.51
N ASP A 99 6.85 -28.80 -17.77
CA ASP A 99 7.88 -29.58 -18.49
C ASP A 99 9.05 -28.68 -18.90
N LEU A 100 8.78 -27.44 -19.32
CA LEU A 100 9.81 -26.44 -19.61
C LEU A 100 10.58 -26.08 -18.34
N ILE A 101 9.90 -25.81 -17.25
CA ILE A 101 10.52 -25.51 -15.96
C ILE A 101 11.37 -26.71 -15.48
N ALA A 102 10.83 -27.94 -15.64
CA ALA A 102 11.55 -29.16 -15.29
C ALA A 102 12.78 -29.41 -16.18
N GLU A 103 12.73 -29.08 -17.48
CA GLU A 103 13.85 -29.20 -18.42
C GLU A 103 14.97 -28.21 -18.07
N TYR A 104 14.63 -26.95 -17.78
CA TYR A 104 15.61 -25.94 -17.35
C TYR A 104 16.20 -26.23 -15.96
N ILE A 105 15.39 -26.75 -15.04
CA ILE A 105 15.86 -27.19 -13.73
C ILE A 105 16.76 -28.42 -13.85
N ARG A 106 16.71 -29.23 -14.91
CA ARG A 106 17.57 -30.39 -15.16
C ARG A 106 18.96 -30.03 -15.69
N SER A 107 19.25 -28.78 -16.02
CA SER A 107 20.60 -28.36 -16.40
C SER A 107 21.57 -28.39 -15.19
N PRO A 108 22.78 -28.94 -15.34
CA PRO A 108 23.63 -29.38 -14.19
C PRO A 108 24.08 -28.29 -13.22
N GLU A 109 24.13 -27.02 -13.63
CA GLU A 109 24.79 -25.93 -12.89
C GLU A 109 23.88 -25.20 -11.87
N LEU A 110 22.56 -25.27 -12.02
CA LEU A 110 21.59 -24.71 -11.07
C LEU A 110 20.93 -25.80 -10.20
N PHE A 111 21.27 -27.05 -10.49
CA PHE A 111 20.46 -28.21 -10.13
C PHE A 111 20.59 -28.69 -8.69
N ASP A 112 21.77 -28.62 -8.12
CA ASP A 112 22.02 -29.24 -6.79
C ASP A 112 21.32 -28.43 -5.66
N MET A 113 21.17 -27.14 -5.83
CA MET A 113 20.52 -26.28 -4.84
C MET A 113 18.97 -26.28 -4.90
N LEU A 114 18.41 -26.54 -6.09
CA LEU A 114 16.95 -26.54 -6.33
C LEU A 114 16.34 -27.95 -6.33
N ARG A 115 17.14 -28.98 -6.61
CA ARG A 115 16.68 -30.37 -6.77
C ARG A 115 16.12 -30.97 -5.48
N GLU A 116 16.79 -30.73 -4.37
CA GLU A 116 16.40 -31.32 -3.08
C GLU A 116 15.06 -30.75 -2.56
N ASN A 117 14.76 -29.48 -2.89
CA ASN A 117 13.56 -28.79 -2.44
C ASN A 117 12.38 -28.78 -3.43
N LEU A 118 12.61 -28.97 -4.74
CA LEU A 118 11.57 -28.82 -5.76
C LEU A 118 11.08 -30.15 -6.36
N LEU A 119 11.96 -31.14 -6.51
CA LEU A 119 11.61 -32.41 -7.15
C LEU A 119 11.17 -33.53 -6.21
N SER A 120 11.48 -33.43 -4.93
CA SER A 120 11.04 -34.40 -3.89
C SER A 120 9.55 -34.29 -3.49
N GLY A 121 8.68 -33.84 -4.39
CA GLY A 121 7.27 -33.58 -4.11
C GLY A 121 6.98 -32.17 -3.63
N GLY A 122 8.02 -31.30 -3.58
CA GLY A 122 7.97 -29.97 -2.99
C GLY A 122 6.99 -29.01 -3.70
N LEU A 123 6.79 -29.12 -5.01
CA LEU A 123 5.83 -28.25 -5.74
C LEU A 123 4.37 -28.57 -5.39
N LEU A 124 4.03 -29.86 -5.26
CA LEU A 124 2.68 -30.27 -4.87
C LEU A 124 2.41 -29.98 -3.38
N THR A 125 3.40 -30.22 -2.54
CA THR A 125 3.35 -29.87 -1.09
C THR A 125 3.38 -28.35 -0.90
N ALA A 126 4.16 -27.59 -1.68
CA ALA A 126 4.14 -26.14 -1.68
C ALA A 126 2.79 -25.58 -2.14
N ALA A 127 2.24 -26.11 -3.24
CA ALA A 127 0.92 -25.71 -3.72
C ALA A 127 -0.19 -26.05 -2.69
N SER A 128 -0.14 -27.24 -2.10
CA SER A 128 -1.09 -27.63 -1.06
C SER A 128 -0.93 -26.81 0.22
N SER A 129 0.30 -26.46 0.59
CA SER A 129 0.58 -25.58 1.74
C SER A 129 0.08 -24.15 1.49
N VAL A 130 0.26 -23.62 0.28
CA VAL A 130 -0.30 -22.32 -0.13
C VAL A 130 -1.81 -22.33 -0.06
N VAL A 131 -2.46 -23.35 -0.62
CA VAL A 131 -3.92 -23.52 -0.58
C VAL A 131 -4.39 -23.60 0.89
N LYS A 132 -3.76 -24.42 1.72
CA LYS A 132 -4.08 -24.53 3.15
C LYS A 132 -3.90 -23.20 3.88
N THR A 133 -2.81 -22.49 3.62
CA THR A 133 -2.53 -21.18 4.23
C THR A 133 -3.57 -20.14 3.78
N LEU A 134 -3.96 -20.13 2.52
CA LEU A 134 -5.03 -19.27 2.01
C LEU A 134 -6.37 -19.57 2.70
N PHE A 135 -6.75 -20.86 2.83
CA PHE A 135 -7.96 -21.26 3.54
C PHE A 135 -7.94 -20.84 5.02
N GLN A 136 -6.80 -20.95 5.70
CA GLN A 136 -6.64 -20.50 7.09
C GLN A 136 -6.65 -18.96 7.21
N ALA A 137 -6.20 -18.25 6.18
CA ALA A 137 -6.21 -16.79 6.15
C ALA A 137 -7.60 -16.20 5.89
N VAL A 138 -8.52 -16.94 5.26
CA VAL A 138 -9.87 -16.45 4.90
C VAL A 138 -10.65 -15.90 6.09
N PRO A 139 -10.79 -16.59 7.22
CA PRO A 139 -11.55 -16.06 8.38
C PRO A 139 -10.91 -14.76 8.92
N VAL A 140 -9.57 -14.71 8.97
CA VAL A 140 -8.83 -13.52 9.42
C VAL A 140 -9.04 -12.37 8.45
N ALA A 141 -8.95 -12.64 7.14
CA ALA A 141 -9.17 -11.64 6.09
C ALA A 141 -10.62 -11.12 6.11
N VAL A 142 -11.60 -11.98 6.25
CA VAL A 142 -13.02 -11.57 6.37
C VAL A 142 -13.22 -10.69 7.62
N THR A 143 -12.70 -11.10 8.77
CA THR A 143 -12.77 -10.31 9.99
C THR A 143 -12.10 -8.95 9.82
N PHE A 144 -10.91 -8.92 9.21
CA PHE A 144 -10.18 -7.69 8.92
C PHE A 144 -11.00 -6.74 8.03
N VAL A 145 -11.58 -7.25 6.96
CA VAL A 145 -12.44 -6.47 6.04
C VAL A 145 -13.67 -5.94 6.76
N VAL A 146 -14.37 -6.78 7.54
CA VAL A 146 -15.58 -6.37 8.29
C VAL A 146 -15.27 -5.28 9.30
N ILE A 147 -14.16 -5.41 10.06
CA ILE A 147 -13.74 -4.39 11.03
C ILE A 147 -13.35 -3.10 10.32
N THR A 148 -12.50 -3.19 9.29
CA THR A 148 -12.06 -2.02 8.50
C THR A 148 -13.25 -1.27 7.94
N PHE A 149 -14.21 -1.98 7.39
CA PHE A 149 -15.43 -1.44 6.83
C PHE A 149 -16.29 -0.74 7.89
N SER A 150 -16.59 -1.43 8.99
CA SER A 150 -17.41 -0.89 10.08
C SER A 150 -16.78 0.37 10.67
N MET A 151 -15.45 0.36 10.86
CA MET A 151 -14.70 1.51 11.38
C MET A 151 -14.60 2.66 10.36
N THR A 152 -14.53 2.37 9.06
CA THR A 152 -14.59 3.42 8.01
C THR A 152 -15.89 4.19 8.10
N VAL A 153 -17.03 3.49 8.20
CA VAL A 153 -18.35 4.11 8.37
C VAL A 153 -18.41 4.92 9.66
N PHE A 154 -17.92 4.36 10.76
CA PHE A 154 -17.89 5.06 12.04
C PHE A 154 -17.07 6.36 11.95
N PHE A 155 -15.86 6.32 11.39
CA PHE A 155 -15.02 7.50 11.24
C PHE A 155 -15.64 8.53 10.30
N MET A 156 -16.25 8.12 9.19
CA MET A 156 -16.93 9.05 8.28
C MET A 156 -17.99 9.90 9.00
N HIS A 157 -18.74 9.30 9.91
CA HIS A 157 -19.79 9.99 10.65
C HIS A 157 -19.24 10.81 11.83
N HIS A 158 -18.26 10.29 12.56
CA HIS A 158 -17.85 10.84 13.85
C HIS A 158 -16.49 11.55 13.85
N LEU A 159 -15.75 11.56 12.73
CA LEU A 159 -14.41 12.18 12.69
C LEU A 159 -14.46 13.66 13.04
N GLY A 160 -15.50 14.39 12.59
CA GLY A 160 -15.71 15.78 12.93
C GLY A 160 -15.92 15.98 14.44
N ASP A 161 -16.86 15.21 15.00
CA ASP A 161 -17.19 15.29 16.43
C ASP A 161 -16.00 14.90 17.31
N LEU A 162 -15.25 13.89 16.90
CA LEU A 162 -14.05 13.43 17.61
C LEU A 162 -12.98 14.53 17.63
N ARG A 163 -12.70 15.13 16.47
CA ARG A 163 -11.80 16.28 16.37
C ARG A 163 -12.25 17.42 17.27
N ASP A 164 -13.54 17.79 17.22
CA ASP A 164 -14.07 18.92 17.98
C ASP A 164 -14.04 18.66 19.49
N ARG A 165 -14.29 17.41 19.94
CA ARG A 165 -14.10 17.01 21.34
C ARG A 165 -12.65 17.10 21.79
N LEU A 166 -11.71 16.66 20.94
CA LEU A 166 -10.27 16.78 21.23
C LEU A 166 -9.84 18.25 21.31
N LEU A 167 -10.29 19.08 20.37
CA LEU A 167 -10.00 20.52 20.38
C LEU A 167 -10.60 21.25 21.58
N LYS A 168 -11.80 20.85 22.04
CA LYS A 168 -12.41 21.42 23.25
C LYS A 168 -11.61 21.08 24.52
N ARG A 169 -11.05 19.85 24.59
CA ARG A 169 -10.24 19.42 25.75
C ARG A 169 -8.83 20.01 25.75
N ALA A 170 -8.35 20.50 24.62
CA ALA A 170 -6.99 20.99 24.45
C ALA A 170 -6.73 22.37 25.11
N GLY A 171 -7.75 23.08 25.57
CA GLY A 171 -7.60 24.39 26.26
C GLY A 171 -6.77 25.38 25.43
N GLU A 172 -5.67 25.86 26.01
CA GLU A 172 -4.74 26.80 25.36
C GLU A 172 -4.09 26.29 24.07
N TYR A 173 -3.93 24.97 23.93
CA TYR A 173 -3.34 24.33 22.74
C TYR A 173 -4.33 24.11 21.60
N ARG A 174 -5.58 24.58 21.72
CA ARG A 174 -6.65 24.39 20.73
C ARG A 174 -6.26 24.87 19.33
N SER A 175 -5.67 26.06 19.22
CA SER A 175 -5.25 26.65 17.95
C SER A 175 -4.12 25.86 17.29
N LEU A 176 -3.15 25.41 18.10
CA LEU A 176 -2.04 24.60 17.66
C LEU A 176 -2.50 23.23 17.14
N LEU A 177 -3.28 22.51 17.94
CA LEU A 177 -3.87 21.23 17.56
C LEU A 177 -4.77 21.34 16.32
N GLY A 178 -5.54 22.43 16.21
CA GLY A 178 -6.35 22.70 15.01
C GLY A 178 -5.50 22.82 13.75
N ARG A 179 -4.35 23.51 13.82
CA ARG A 179 -3.38 23.59 12.71
C ARG A 179 -2.79 22.23 12.38
N VAL A 180 -2.35 21.47 13.38
CA VAL A 180 -1.79 20.11 13.20
C VAL A 180 -2.81 19.21 12.48
N PHE A 181 -4.06 19.16 12.94
CA PHE A 181 -5.10 18.38 12.29
C PHE A 181 -5.38 18.82 10.84
N HIS A 182 -5.41 20.12 10.59
CA HIS A 182 -5.65 20.65 9.24
C HIS A 182 -4.52 20.29 8.29
N ILE A 183 -3.26 20.48 8.71
CA ILE A 183 -2.07 20.16 7.91
C ILE A 183 -1.99 18.65 7.66
N ALA A 184 -2.16 17.82 8.71
CA ALA A 184 -2.12 16.37 8.59
C ALA A 184 -3.21 15.85 7.63
N TYR A 185 -4.44 16.33 7.76
CA TYR A 185 -5.55 15.95 6.87
C TYR A 185 -5.26 16.34 5.42
N ALA A 186 -4.79 17.57 5.18
CA ALA A 186 -4.45 18.06 3.85
C ALA A 186 -3.33 17.22 3.20
N LEU A 187 -2.28 16.91 3.97
CA LEU A 187 -1.16 16.08 3.51
C LEU A 187 -1.61 14.67 3.15
N VAL A 188 -2.34 13.99 4.03
CA VAL A 188 -2.85 12.63 3.79
C VAL A 188 -3.75 12.60 2.56
N ARG A 189 -4.68 13.55 2.45
CA ARG A 189 -5.59 13.65 1.28
C ARG A 189 -4.82 13.86 -0.02
N THR A 190 -3.87 14.79 -0.03
CA THR A 190 -3.04 15.08 -1.21
C THR A 190 -2.19 13.88 -1.59
N PHE A 191 -1.55 13.23 -0.60
CA PHE A 191 -0.77 12.02 -0.79
C PHE A 191 -1.58 10.92 -1.48
N ILE A 192 -2.71 10.55 -0.87
CA ILE A 192 -3.56 9.47 -1.41
C ILE A 192 -4.04 9.81 -2.82
N ARG A 193 -4.52 11.04 -3.06
CA ARG A 193 -4.98 11.44 -4.39
C ARG A 193 -3.88 11.34 -5.45
N SER A 194 -2.68 11.82 -5.13
CA SER A 194 -1.54 11.82 -6.06
C SER A 194 -1.11 10.39 -6.41
N TYR A 195 -0.98 9.53 -5.41
CA TYR A 195 -0.55 8.16 -5.64
C TYR A 195 -1.64 7.29 -6.29
N LEU A 196 -2.92 7.53 -6.01
CA LEU A 196 -4.01 6.88 -6.75
C LEU A 196 -3.96 7.20 -8.25
N ILE A 197 -3.63 8.45 -8.62
CA ILE A 197 -3.48 8.84 -10.03
C ILE A 197 -2.28 8.10 -10.64
N LEU A 198 -1.13 8.05 -9.94
CA LEU A 198 0.05 7.33 -10.42
C LEU A 198 -0.24 5.85 -10.64
N TYR A 199 -0.85 5.18 -9.66
CA TYR A 199 -1.20 3.75 -9.78
C TYR A 199 -2.25 3.48 -10.86
N ALA A 200 -3.19 4.42 -11.08
CA ALA A 200 -4.12 4.32 -12.19
C ALA A 200 -3.40 4.41 -13.56
N VAL A 201 -2.38 5.26 -13.68
CA VAL A 201 -1.55 5.33 -14.88
C VAL A 201 -0.80 4.03 -15.09
N THR A 202 -0.08 3.53 -14.07
CA THR A 202 0.61 2.23 -14.12
C THR A 202 -0.34 1.08 -14.47
N PHE A 203 -1.56 1.10 -13.94
CA PHE A 203 -2.57 0.09 -14.27
C PHE A 203 -2.94 0.13 -15.75
N VAL A 204 -3.24 1.32 -16.30
CA VAL A 204 -3.63 1.47 -17.72
C VAL A 204 -2.49 1.05 -18.65
N GLU A 205 -1.26 1.47 -18.34
CA GLU A 205 -0.08 1.06 -19.09
C GLU A 205 0.13 -0.45 -19.06
N ALA A 206 0.01 -1.07 -17.88
CA ALA A 206 0.17 -2.50 -17.71
C ALA A 206 -0.93 -3.30 -18.44
N VAL A 207 -2.18 -2.82 -18.43
CA VAL A 207 -3.26 -3.42 -19.25
C VAL A 207 -2.87 -3.42 -20.73
N PHE A 208 -2.39 -2.29 -21.23
CA PHE A 208 -2.02 -2.14 -22.62
C PHE A 208 -0.92 -3.11 -23.03
N ILE A 209 0.17 -3.19 -22.26
CA ILE A 209 1.30 -4.06 -22.60
C ILE A 209 0.96 -5.54 -22.47
N PHE A 210 0.25 -5.96 -21.41
CA PHE A 210 -0.16 -7.35 -21.25
C PHE A 210 -1.16 -7.80 -22.33
N TYR A 211 -2.03 -6.89 -22.77
CA TYR A 211 -2.91 -7.16 -23.91
C TYR A 211 -2.11 -7.35 -25.21
N LEU A 212 -1.14 -6.47 -25.50
CA LEU A 212 -0.29 -6.56 -26.71
C LEU A 212 0.59 -7.80 -26.72
N THR A 213 1.08 -8.24 -25.56
CA THR A 213 1.93 -9.43 -25.45
C THR A 213 1.15 -10.74 -25.38
N GLY A 214 -0.19 -10.68 -25.43
CA GLY A 214 -1.05 -11.87 -25.45
C GLY A 214 -1.10 -12.61 -24.10
N VAL A 215 -0.78 -11.93 -22.99
CA VAL A 215 -0.92 -12.51 -21.66
C VAL A 215 -2.40 -12.74 -21.37
N GLU A 216 -2.77 -13.96 -20.96
CA GLU A 216 -4.12 -14.23 -20.49
C GLU A 216 -4.43 -13.35 -19.27
N TYR A 217 -5.66 -12.91 -19.12
CA TYR A 217 -6.12 -12.04 -18.02
C TYR A 217 -5.28 -10.76 -17.80
N PRO A 218 -5.07 -9.93 -18.84
CA PRO A 218 -4.22 -8.75 -18.79
C PRO A 218 -4.63 -7.76 -17.68
N LEU A 219 -5.95 -7.66 -17.38
CA LEU A 219 -6.47 -6.82 -16.29
C LEU A 219 -6.01 -7.27 -14.91
N ALA A 220 -5.92 -8.58 -14.68
CA ALA A 220 -5.50 -9.12 -13.40
C ALA A 220 -4.02 -8.84 -13.12
N PHE A 221 -3.16 -9.10 -14.11
CA PHE A 221 -1.73 -8.81 -13.98
C PHE A 221 -1.41 -7.33 -13.96
N ALA A 222 -2.14 -6.51 -14.71
CA ALA A 222 -2.04 -5.07 -14.61
C ALA A 222 -2.41 -4.54 -13.22
N PHE A 223 -3.43 -5.12 -12.59
CA PHE A 223 -3.80 -4.78 -11.22
C PHE A 223 -2.68 -5.13 -10.23
N ILE A 224 -2.07 -6.34 -10.33
CA ILE A 224 -0.92 -6.69 -9.49
C ILE A 224 0.25 -5.73 -9.75
N THR A 225 0.53 -5.42 -11.01
CA THR A 225 1.61 -4.50 -11.38
C THR A 225 1.42 -3.14 -10.72
N ALA A 226 0.19 -2.60 -10.75
CA ALA A 226 -0.14 -1.34 -10.10
C ALA A 226 -0.05 -1.44 -8.56
N VAL A 227 -0.43 -2.56 -7.96
CA VAL A 227 -0.27 -2.81 -6.52
C VAL A 227 1.21 -2.99 -6.15
N ALA A 228 1.96 -3.76 -6.95
CA ALA A 228 3.40 -3.94 -6.75
C ALA A 228 4.17 -2.61 -6.83
N ASP A 229 3.67 -1.67 -7.63
CA ASP A 229 4.24 -0.33 -7.77
C ASP A 229 4.24 0.50 -6.46
N ILE A 230 3.48 0.07 -5.43
CA ILE A 230 3.56 0.62 -4.07
C ILE A 230 4.92 0.31 -3.42
N LEU A 231 5.55 -0.80 -3.80
CA LEU A 231 6.81 -1.22 -3.21
C LEU A 231 7.97 -0.40 -3.77
N PRO A 232 8.73 0.31 -2.92
CA PRO A 232 9.92 1.00 -3.36
C PRO A 232 10.96 -0.02 -3.85
N VAL A 233 11.71 0.31 -4.89
CA VAL A 233 12.79 -0.48 -5.51
C VAL A 233 12.31 -1.59 -6.44
N LEU A 234 11.44 -2.49 -6.00
CA LEU A 234 11.01 -3.63 -6.81
C LEU A 234 9.88 -3.25 -7.78
N GLY A 235 8.91 -2.48 -7.30
CA GLY A 235 7.82 -1.91 -8.09
C GLY A 235 7.20 -2.87 -9.11
N PRO A 236 6.87 -2.38 -10.30
CA PRO A 236 6.29 -3.17 -11.39
C PRO A 236 7.20 -4.32 -11.87
N GLY A 237 8.52 -4.26 -11.58
CA GLY A 237 9.48 -5.28 -11.96
C GLY A 237 9.16 -6.66 -11.39
N ILE A 238 8.51 -6.74 -10.22
CA ILE A 238 8.05 -8.01 -9.64
C ILE A 238 7.16 -8.81 -10.62
N VAL A 239 6.44 -8.12 -11.49
CA VAL A 239 5.55 -8.76 -12.47
C VAL A 239 6.20 -8.83 -13.84
N TYR A 240 6.78 -7.74 -14.34
CA TYR A 240 7.35 -7.72 -15.68
C TYR A 240 8.54 -8.65 -15.86
N VAL A 241 9.45 -8.73 -14.86
CA VAL A 241 10.66 -9.56 -14.98
C VAL A 241 10.33 -11.04 -15.06
N PRO A 242 9.48 -11.65 -14.19
CA PRO A 242 9.08 -13.05 -14.33
C PRO A 242 8.40 -13.36 -15.67
N PHE A 243 7.52 -12.48 -16.16
CA PHE A 243 6.88 -12.68 -17.46
C PHE A 243 7.89 -12.61 -18.62
N ALA A 244 8.84 -11.69 -18.56
CA ALA A 244 9.91 -11.60 -19.56
C ALA A 244 10.75 -12.87 -19.59
N ILE A 245 11.11 -13.40 -18.43
CA ILE A 245 11.84 -14.67 -18.30
C ILE A 245 11.02 -15.82 -18.88
N LEU A 246 9.73 -15.93 -18.54
CA LEU A 246 8.84 -16.96 -19.10
C LEU A 246 8.79 -16.91 -20.63
N PHE A 247 8.68 -15.72 -21.22
CA PHE A 247 8.66 -15.57 -22.68
C PHE A 247 9.98 -16.00 -23.31
N ILE A 248 11.12 -15.67 -22.69
CA ILE A 248 12.45 -16.09 -23.14
C ILE A 248 12.56 -17.63 -23.07
N LEU A 249 12.10 -18.25 -21.99
CA LEU A 249 12.08 -19.70 -21.82
C LEU A 249 11.19 -20.40 -22.87
N GLN A 250 10.09 -19.79 -23.25
CA GLN A 250 9.21 -20.22 -24.34
C GLN A 250 9.78 -19.96 -25.75
N LYS A 251 11.06 -19.52 -25.84
CA LYS A 251 11.75 -19.13 -27.09
C LYS A 251 11.11 -17.92 -27.81
N ASN A 252 10.21 -17.19 -27.11
CA ASN A 252 9.67 -15.92 -27.58
C ASN A 252 10.58 -14.77 -27.13
N TYR A 253 11.78 -14.70 -27.70
CA TYR A 253 12.79 -13.68 -27.34
C TYR A 253 12.31 -12.26 -27.58
N ILE A 254 11.55 -12.06 -28.69
CA ILE A 254 11.03 -10.72 -29.04
C ILE A 254 10.05 -10.24 -27.95
N GLY A 255 9.12 -11.08 -27.52
CA GLY A 255 8.17 -10.75 -26.47
C GLY A 255 8.84 -10.48 -25.13
N GLY A 256 9.83 -11.31 -24.76
CA GLY A 256 10.59 -11.13 -23.53
C GLY A 256 11.40 -9.83 -23.47
N ILE A 257 12.16 -9.53 -24.53
CA ILE A 257 12.94 -8.28 -24.64
C ILE A 257 12.00 -7.07 -24.68
N PHE A 258 10.89 -7.15 -25.42
CA PHE A 258 9.91 -6.07 -25.47
C PHE A 258 9.32 -5.75 -24.09
N LEU A 259 9.02 -6.77 -23.30
CA LEU A 259 8.52 -6.61 -21.93
C LEU A 259 9.54 -5.94 -21.00
N LEU A 260 10.83 -6.29 -21.11
CA LEU A 260 11.91 -5.64 -20.36
C LEU A 260 12.11 -4.19 -20.74
N LEU A 261 12.08 -3.89 -22.03
CA LEU A 261 12.17 -2.51 -22.53
C LEU A 261 10.97 -1.68 -22.06
N TYR A 262 9.78 -2.28 -22.06
CA TYR A 262 8.59 -1.61 -21.56
C TYR A 262 8.65 -1.39 -20.05
N PHE A 263 9.18 -2.32 -19.28
CA PHE A 263 9.45 -2.12 -17.86
C PHE A 263 10.35 -0.91 -17.61
N LEU A 264 11.45 -0.78 -18.39
CA LEU A 264 12.32 0.40 -18.33
C LEU A 264 11.55 1.69 -18.67
N PHE A 265 10.70 1.63 -19.70
CA PHE A 265 9.83 2.77 -20.06
C PHE A 265 8.90 3.16 -18.89
N THR A 266 8.23 2.21 -18.26
CA THR A 266 7.36 2.46 -17.09
C THR A 266 8.13 3.11 -15.94
N VAL A 267 9.36 2.65 -15.65
CA VAL A 267 10.23 3.26 -14.63
C VAL A 267 10.56 4.72 -14.98
N VAL A 268 10.97 5.00 -16.22
CA VAL A 268 11.28 6.36 -16.68
C VAL A 268 10.05 7.26 -16.65
N LEU A 269 8.92 6.74 -17.14
CA LEU A 269 7.66 7.49 -17.15
C LEU A 269 7.22 7.86 -15.73
N ARG A 270 7.35 6.94 -14.77
CA ARG A 270 7.09 7.20 -13.36
C ARG A 270 7.99 8.31 -12.82
N GLN A 271 9.31 8.28 -13.11
CA GLN A 271 10.24 9.32 -12.67
C GLN A 271 9.88 10.72 -13.22
N ILE A 272 9.24 10.79 -14.41
CA ILE A 272 8.77 12.04 -15.00
C ILE A 272 7.42 12.47 -14.42
N LEU A 273 6.49 11.52 -14.21
CA LEU A 273 5.13 11.81 -13.76
C LEU A 273 5.06 12.10 -12.26
N GLU A 274 5.82 11.38 -11.44
CA GLU A 274 5.80 11.53 -9.99
C GLU A 274 6.05 12.98 -9.55
N PRO A 275 7.10 13.70 -10.02
CA PRO A 275 7.30 15.10 -9.65
C PRO A 275 6.22 16.06 -10.17
N ARG A 276 5.48 15.69 -11.21
CA ARG A 276 4.40 16.53 -11.75
C ARG A 276 3.07 16.34 -11.03
N ILE A 277 2.81 15.12 -10.54
CA ILE A 277 1.54 14.76 -9.90
C ILE A 277 1.62 14.95 -8.39
N VAL A 278 2.75 14.61 -7.78
CA VAL A 278 2.95 14.70 -6.33
C VAL A 278 3.39 16.10 -5.94
N SER A 279 2.57 16.77 -5.14
CA SER A 279 2.88 18.10 -4.61
C SER A 279 4.15 18.11 -3.76
N ASP A 280 4.93 19.20 -3.85
CA ASP A 280 6.16 19.37 -3.04
C ASP A 280 5.90 19.29 -1.53
N SER A 281 4.68 19.64 -1.09
CA SER A 281 4.28 19.50 0.30
C SER A 281 4.20 18.06 0.80
N VAL A 282 4.10 17.10 -0.12
CA VAL A 282 3.97 15.67 0.20
C VAL A 282 5.25 14.88 -0.11
N LYS A 283 6.09 15.39 -1.01
CA LYS A 283 7.35 14.72 -1.37
C LYS A 283 8.23 14.48 -0.15
N VAL A 284 8.61 13.24 0.04
CA VAL A 284 9.65 12.86 1.00
C VAL A 284 11.01 13.08 0.35
N ASN A 285 11.98 13.61 1.12
CA ASN A 285 13.33 13.76 0.61
C ASN A 285 13.87 12.38 0.16
N PRO A 286 14.39 12.26 -1.06
CA PRO A 286 14.94 11.00 -1.58
C PRO A 286 15.98 10.35 -0.65
N LEU A 287 16.80 11.15 0.05
CA LEU A 287 17.76 10.64 1.03
C LEU A 287 17.08 9.93 2.20
N VAL A 288 15.92 10.44 2.67
CA VAL A 288 15.15 9.79 3.74
C VAL A 288 14.62 8.46 3.27
N VAL A 289 14.13 8.38 2.03
CA VAL A 289 13.62 7.13 1.44
C VAL A 289 14.75 6.12 1.28
N LEU A 290 15.90 6.52 0.71
CA LEU A 290 17.06 5.64 0.55
C LEU A 290 17.57 5.13 1.91
N THR A 291 17.65 6.01 2.91
CA THR A 291 18.04 5.64 4.28
C THR A 291 17.03 4.65 4.87
N ALA A 292 15.74 4.88 4.68
CA ALA A 292 14.68 3.98 5.14
C ALA A 292 14.79 2.59 4.50
N ILE A 293 15.03 2.53 3.19
CA ILE A 293 15.24 1.28 2.45
C ILE A 293 16.48 0.56 2.97
N TYR A 294 17.60 1.25 3.09
CA TYR A 294 18.85 0.66 3.60
C TYR A 294 18.66 0.01 4.97
N PHE A 295 18.12 0.75 5.94
CA PHE A 295 17.90 0.18 7.27
C PHE A 295 16.84 -0.92 7.29
N SER A 296 15.82 -0.84 6.43
CA SER A 296 14.82 -1.90 6.30
C SER A 296 15.43 -3.20 5.78
N VAL A 297 16.30 -3.11 4.77
CA VAL A 297 16.99 -4.28 4.19
C VAL A 297 17.96 -4.88 5.19
N VAL A 298 18.82 -4.06 5.83
CA VAL A 298 19.81 -4.52 6.80
C VAL A 298 19.16 -5.17 8.02
N SER A 299 18.02 -4.64 8.49
CA SER A 299 17.28 -5.21 9.61
C SER A 299 16.33 -6.34 9.21
N MET A 300 16.22 -6.67 7.92
CA MET A 300 15.26 -7.64 7.36
C MET A 300 13.82 -7.37 7.84
N ASN A 301 13.50 -6.09 8.04
CA ASN A 301 12.23 -5.68 8.65
C ASN A 301 11.60 -4.49 7.94
N ILE A 302 10.49 -4.75 7.23
CA ILE A 302 9.74 -3.73 6.48
C ILE A 302 9.18 -2.60 7.38
N TRP A 303 8.93 -2.87 8.66
CA TRP A 303 8.43 -1.88 9.60
C TRP A 303 9.43 -0.74 9.83
N VAL A 304 10.74 -0.98 9.66
CA VAL A 304 11.76 0.07 9.76
C VAL A 304 11.59 1.11 8.66
N LEU A 305 11.24 0.70 7.44
CA LEU A 305 10.95 1.62 6.34
C LEU A 305 9.76 2.53 6.69
N PHE A 306 8.67 1.94 7.16
CA PHE A 306 7.49 2.71 7.57
C PHE A 306 7.78 3.64 8.75
N TYR A 307 8.64 3.22 9.69
CA TYR A 307 9.06 4.06 10.81
C TYR A 307 9.77 5.33 10.33
N VAL A 308 10.82 5.19 9.52
CA VAL A 308 11.63 6.33 9.07
C VAL A 308 10.78 7.33 8.26
N VAL A 309 9.95 6.81 7.34
CA VAL A 309 9.08 7.67 6.54
C VAL A 309 8.02 8.37 7.40
N SER A 310 7.37 7.63 8.30
CA SER A 310 6.27 8.19 9.12
C SER A 310 6.78 9.18 10.17
N VAL A 311 7.93 8.95 10.81
CA VAL A 311 8.52 9.90 11.75
C VAL A 311 8.91 11.21 11.07
N PHE A 312 9.47 11.11 9.86
CA PHE A 312 9.82 12.29 9.07
C PHE A 312 8.57 13.11 8.69
N MET A 313 7.51 12.44 8.25
CA MET A 313 6.24 13.09 7.92
C MET A 313 5.58 13.72 9.16
N ALA A 314 5.57 13.02 10.29
CA ALA A 314 5.04 13.55 11.55
C ALA A 314 5.84 14.76 12.02
N PHE A 315 7.17 14.70 11.97
CA PHE A 315 8.04 15.84 12.30
C PHE A 315 7.75 17.05 11.41
N ARG A 316 7.60 16.84 10.10
CA ARG A 316 7.26 17.88 9.14
C ARG A 316 5.92 18.55 9.45
N VAL A 317 4.88 17.77 9.75
CA VAL A 317 3.56 18.28 10.14
C VAL A 317 3.66 19.16 11.39
N LEU A 318 4.37 18.69 12.42
CA LEU A 318 4.51 19.43 13.67
C LEU A 318 5.36 20.70 13.51
N ASN A 319 6.41 20.64 12.69
CA ASN A 319 7.23 21.79 12.37
C ASN A 319 6.45 22.87 11.61
N GLN A 320 5.68 22.47 10.58
CA GLN A 320 4.79 23.39 9.84
C GLN A 320 3.67 23.98 10.72
N ALA A 321 3.23 23.25 11.73
CA ALA A 321 2.25 23.74 12.69
C ALA A 321 2.84 24.74 13.71
N GLY A 322 4.18 24.91 13.73
CA GLY A 322 4.88 25.80 14.67
C GLY A 322 5.03 25.22 16.07
N VAL A 323 5.03 23.89 16.21
CA VAL A 323 5.20 23.23 17.52
C VAL A 323 6.60 23.44 18.09
N PHE A 324 7.62 23.52 17.23
CA PHE A 324 9.02 23.62 17.60
C PHE A 324 9.57 25.07 17.57
N GLU A 325 8.77 26.06 17.16
CA GLU A 325 9.18 27.47 17.07
C GLU A 325 9.01 28.27 18.40
N LYS A 326 8.43 27.65 19.43
CA LYS A 326 8.22 28.24 20.75
C LYS A 326 9.24 27.74 21.76
N GLY A 327 10.48 27.57 21.35
CA GLY A 327 11.60 27.25 22.21
C GLY A 327 12.69 28.31 22.15
#